data_f934341090437ae25dbcd46300bab28d
#
_entry.id   f934341090437ae25dbcd46300bab28d
#
_cell.length_a   1.000
_cell.length_b   1.000
_cell.length_c   1.000
_cell.angle_alpha   90.00
_cell.angle_beta   90.00
_cell.angle_gamma   90.00
#
_symmetry.space_group_name_H-M   'P 1'
#
loop_
_entity.id
_entity.type
_entity.pdbx_description
1 polymer ?
#
loop_
_entity_poly.entity_id
_entity_poly.type
_entity_poly.pdbx_seq_one_letter_code
_entity_poly.pdbx_strand_id
1 'polypeptide(L)'
;MSLSRLNPAYSIQFGSIWLYLAFIGSVASVVNGEEREASRPKIDYQRDVRPILSNYCFSCHGFDDASRQADLRLDNAESAFAQLGDHAAIVPGKPEESELVKRIFSDDLELQMPPPTGNKVMSAEQKEVLRSWIAEGAEYKKHWAFEPLSSVTAPVDTDASSIASNEIDSFIKKQLQERQLRPAQPADRYTLIRRLYHDLLGILPEPAEVDRFVTDPSPDAYAQLVERLLASPRFGERWGRHWLDHARYADSNGFTIDGPRVMWPYRDWVIQAINKDMPFDQFTIEQLAGDLLPSPTKSQLVASAFHRNTMINEEGGVKPDQYRHEAVIDRVNTTGAVWLGLTIGCAQCHTHKYDPVSIDDYYRM
;
A
#
# COMPACT_ATOMS: atom_id res chain seq x y z
N MET A 1 -37.32 41.52 17.49
CA MET A 1 -37.76 41.38 18.90
C MET A 1 -36.77 40.44 19.55
N SER A 2 -35.73 40.94 20.14
CA SER A 2 -35.55 41.54 21.47
C SER A 2 -35.46 40.46 22.54
N LEU A 3 -34.19 40.33 23.01
CA LEU A 3 -33.63 40.45 24.34
C LEU A 3 -33.80 39.22 25.25
N SER A 4 -32.72 38.62 25.67
CA SER A 4 -31.77 38.96 26.73
C SER A 4 -32.10 38.27 28.09
N ARG A 5 -31.11 37.63 28.69
CA ARG A 5 -30.61 37.81 30.08
C ARG A 5 -29.83 36.58 30.48
N LEU A 6 -28.58 36.70 30.70
CA LEU A 6 -27.79 37.13 31.87
C LEU A 6 -27.31 35.97 32.74
N ASN A 7 -26.02 35.98 32.85
CA ASN A 7 -25.11 35.30 33.77
C ASN A 7 -25.49 35.46 35.24
N PRO A 8 -25.01 34.62 36.16
CA PRO A 8 -24.01 35.17 37.06
C PRO A 8 -22.78 34.27 37.36
N ALA A 9 -21.74 35.00 37.64
CA ALA A 9 -20.41 34.65 38.08
C ALA A 9 -20.37 33.84 39.40
N TYR A 10 -19.40 32.91 39.47
CA TYR A 10 -18.90 32.39 40.75
C TYR A 10 -17.48 32.90 41.00
N SER A 11 -17.38 33.69 42.05
CA SER A 11 -16.15 34.17 42.68
C SER A 11 -15.50 33.05 43.49
N ILE A 12 -14.20 32.81 43.27
CA ILE A 12 -13.39 31.95 44.13
C ILE A 12 -12.53 32.85 45.04
N GLN A 13 -12.77 32.71 46.34
CA GLN A 13 -12.00 33.34 47.39
C GLN A 13 -10.62 32.70 47.55
N PHE A 14 -9.60 33.55 47.65
CA PHE A 14 -8.27 33.20 48.09
C PHE A 14 -8.24 33.01 49.61
N GLY A 15 -7.89 31.81 50.05
CA GLY A 15 -7.57 31.51 51.43
C GLY A 15 -6.06 31.25 51.58
N SER A 16 -5.42 32.12 52.30
CA SER A 16 -4.00 32.04 52.69
C SER A 16 -3.77 30.91 53.70
N ILE A 17 -2.79 30.04 53.48
CA ILE A 17 -2.24 29.16 54.53
C ILE A 17 -0.73 29.25 54.52
N TRP A 18 -0.24 29.52 55.71
CA TRP A 18 1.11 29.79 56.18
C TRP A 18 2.02 28.54 56.19
N LEU A 19 3.30 28.82 56.00
CA LEU A 19 4.52 28.07 56.27
C LEU A 19 4.44 26.91 57.28
N TYR A 20 5.03 25.76 56.90
CA TYR A 20 5.82 24.90 57.76
C TYR A 20 7.14 24.55 57.06
N LEU A 21 8.23 25.12 57.59
CA LEU A 21 9.61 24.70 57.37
C LEU A 21 9.84 23.46 58.22
N ALA A 22 10.17 22.33 57.58
CA ALA A 22 10.77 21.20 58.25
C ALA A 22 12.00 20.76 57.46
N PHE A 23 13.12 20.87 58.09
CA PHE A 23 14.44 20.36 57.74
C PHE A 23 14.37 18.87 57.53
N ILE A 24 14.74 18.39 56.35
CA ILE A 24 15.12 16.98 56.15
C ILE A 24 16.38 16.97 55.28
N GLY A 25 17.39 16.29 55.82
CA GLY A 25 18.75 16.27 55.33
C GLY A 25 18.92 15.72 53.93
N SER A 26 19.89 16.28 53.24
CA SER A 26 20.43 15.78 51.96
C SER A 26 20.97 14.37 52.11
N VAL A 27 20.28 13.41 51.52
CA VAL A 27 20.89 12.19 51.03
C VAL A 27 21.07 12.34 49.53
N ALA A 28 22.24 12.73 49.09
CA ALA A 28 22.61 12.71 47.72
C ALA A 28 22.73 11.24 47.27
N SER A 29 21.63 10.67 46.76
CA SER A 29 21.69 9.45 45.97
C SER A 29 22.33 9.83 44.66
N VAL A 30 23.58 9.44 44.44
CA VAL A 30 24.19 9.39 43.13
C VAL A 30 23.41 8.38 42.33
N VAL A 31 22.46 8.86 41.55
CA VAL A 31 21.84 8.10 40.47
C VAL A 31 22.90 8.07 39.39
N ASN A 32 23.62 6.95 39.30
CA ASN A 32 24.38 6.59 38.11
C ASN A 32 23.33 6.52 36.96
N GLY A 33 23.25 7.61 36.24
CA GLY A 33 22.60 7.65 34.94
C GLY A 33 23.41 6.81 33.97
N GLU A 34 23.21 5.51 33.95
CA GLU A 34 23.36 4.78 32.69
C GLU A 34 22.34 5.38 31.73
N GLU A 35 22.78 6.37 30.95
CA GLU A 35 22.11 6.72 29.72
C GLU A 35 21.95 5.41 28.94
N ARG A 36 20.76 4.82 28.98
CA ARG A 36 20.37 3.85 27.97
C ARG A 36 20.46 4.63 26.66
N GLU A 37 21.58 4.45 25.99
CA GLU A 37 21.74 4.77 24.58
C GLU A 37 20.55 4.08 23.90
N ALA A 38 19.50 4.83 23.62
CA ALA A 38 18.37 4.35 22.83
C ALA A 38 19.00 3.94 21.49
N SER A 39 19.19 2.66 21.28
CA SER A 39 19.79 2.13 20.07
C SER A 39 19.01 2.74 18.91
N ARG A 40 19.66 3.60 18.12
CA ARG A 40 19.07 4.12 16.90
C ARG A 40 18.55 2.92 16.11
N PRO A 41 17.31 2.94 15.64
CA PRO A 41 16.79 1.83 14.84
C PRO A 41 17.74 1.67 13.64
N LYS A 42 18.18 0.42 13.38
CA LYS A 42 19.02 0.09 12.24
C LYS A 42 18.43 0.70 10.97
N ILE A 43 19.29 1.29 10.14
CA ILE A 43 18.85 1.92 8.88
C ILE A 43 18.33 0.82 7.94
N ASP A 44 17.11 0.98 7.49
CA ASP A 44 16.49 0.08 6.52
C ASP A 44 16.68 0.60 5.09
N TYR A 45 17.23 -0.24 4.21
CA TYR A 45 17.51 0.16 2.83
C TYR A 45 16.25 0.64 2.08
N GLN A 46 15.13 -0.07 2.19
CA GLN A 46 13.92 0.26 1.44
C GLN A 46 13.22 1.51 1.97
N ARG A 47 13.20 1.69 3.30
CA ARG A 47 12.52 2.81 3.94
C ARG A 47 13.35 4.09 3.90
N ASP A 48 14.65 4.00 4.20
CA ASP A 48 15.47 5.16 4.53
C ASP A 48 16.45 5.53 3.39
N VAL A 49 17.02 4.53 2.68
CA VAL A 49 18.12 4.73 1.71
C VAL A 49 17.61 4.79 0.28
N ARG A 50 16.84 3.78 -0.15
CA ARG A 50 16.37 3.69 -1.54
C ARG A 50 15.60 4.92 -2.02
N PRO A 51 14.72 5.57 -1.23
CA PRO A 51 14.07 6.81 -1.65
C PRO A 51 15.06 7.95 -1.93
N ILE A 52 16.15 8.05 -1.15
CA ILE A 52 17.19 9.05 -1.36
C ILE A 52 17.94 8.75 -2.67
N LEU A 53 18.46 7.53 -2.84
CA LEU A 53 19.18 7.13 -4.05
C LEU A 53 18.30 7.28 -5.30
N SER A 54 17.03 6.87 -5.22
CA SER A 54 16.09 7.00 -6.33
C SER A 54 15.82 8.44 -6.74
N ASN A 55 15.69 9.34 -5.76
CA ASN A 55 15.41 10.74 -6.05
C ASN A 55 16.62 11.50 -6.61
N TYR A 56 17.82 11.19 -6.11
CA TYR A 56 19.01 12.00 -6.36
C TYR A 56 20.02 11.35 -7.29
N CYS A 57 20.05 10.02 -7.42
CA CYS A 57 21.13 9.28 -8.09
C CYS A 57 20.67 8.43 -9.27
N PHE A 58 19.54 7.71 -9.19
CA PHE A 58 19.16 6.70 -10.20
C PHE A 58 18.86 7.27 -11.58
N SER A 59 18.58 8.57 -11.72
CA SER A 59 18.40 9.17 -13.05
C SER A 59 19.68 9.11 -13.90
N CYS A 60 20.86 9.10 -13.26
CA CYS A 60 22.15 9.02 -13.94
C CYS A 60 22.96 7.78 -13.54
N HIS A 61 22.66 7.15 -12.40
CA HIS A 61 23.37 5.98 -11.88
C HIS A 61 22.38 4.86 -11.55
N GLY A 62 21.45 4.59 -12.44
CA GLY A 62 20.42 3.56 -12.31
C GLY A 62 20.47 2.50 -13.40
N PHE A 63 19.36 1.79 -13.53
CA PHE A 63 19.21 0.68 -14.45
C PHE A 63 19.04 1.07 -15.93
N ASP A 64 18.67 2.33 -16.23
CA ASP A 64 18.46 2.81 -17.59
C ASP A 64 19.80 3.05 -18.30
N ASP A 65 20.15 2.17 -19.24
CA ASP A 65 21.41 2.21 -19.97
C ASP A 65 21.56 3.49 -20.81
N ALA A 66 20.45 4.05 -21.30
CA ALA A 66 20.46 5.21 -22.17
C ALA A 66 20.86 6.50 -21.42
N SER A 67 20.53 6.59 -20.13
CA SER A 67 20.83 7.76 -19.29
C SER A 67 22.00 7.55 -18.33
N ARG A 68 22.57 6.32 -18.27
CA ARG A 68 23.60 5.94 -17.32
C ARG A 68 24.91 6.71 -17.56
N GLN A 69 25.47 7.25 -16.47
CA GLN A 69 26.74 7.94 -16.47
C GLN A 69 27.82 7.10 -15.77
N ALA A 70 29.06 7.18 -16.26
CA ALA A 70 30.22 6.50 -15.72
C ALA A 70 30.08 4.96 -15.58
N ASP A 71 29.15 4.35 -16.30
CA ASP A 71 28.81 2.93 -16.23
C ASP A 71 28.50 2.43 -14.80
N LEU A 72 28.14 3.36 -13.91
CA LEU A 72 27.85 3.10 -12.50
C LEU A 72 26.34 2.88 -12.27
N ARG A 73 26.02 1.82 -11.53
CA ARG A 73 24.67 1.53 -11.01
C ARG A 73 24.68 1.57 -9.48
N LEU A 74 23.89 2.47 -8.90
CA LEU A 74 23.70 2.56 -7.45
C LEU A 74 22.39 1.88 -7.01
N ASP A 75 21.66 1.28 -7.95
CA ASP A 75 20.43 0.54 -7.69
C ASP A 75 20.70 -0.95 -7.38
N ASN A 76 21.92 -1.44 -7.56
CA ASN A 76 22.33 -2.79 -7.17
C ASN A 76 23.71 -2.81 -6.49
N ALA A 77 23.89 -3.78 -5.60
CA ALA A 77 25.09 -3.94 -4.78
C ALA A 77 26.32 -4.28 -5.63
N GLU A 78 26.20 -5.13 -6.64
CA GLU A 78 27.32 -5.63 -7.44
C GLU A 78 28.04 -4.46 -8.13
N SER A 79 27.31 -3.60 -8.82
CA SER A 79 27.88 -2.42 -9.49
C SER A 79 28.35 -1.34 -8.49
N ALA A 80 27.57 -1.11 -7.42
CA ALA A 80 27.90 -0.08 -6.43
C ALA A 80 29.21 -0.39 -5.67
N PHE A 81 29.52 -1.67 -5.47
CA PHE A 81 30.74 -2.14 -4.77
C PHE A 81 31.88 -2.46 -5.73
N ALA A 82 31.62 -2.47 -7.03
CA ALA A 82 32.65 -2.76 -8.03
C ALA A 82 33.78 -1.73 -7.99
N GLN A 83 34.99 -2.21 -8.24
CA GLN A 83 36.16 -1.34 -8.36
C GLN A 83 36.09 -0.57 -9.69
N LEU A 84 36.11 0.76 -9.60
CA LEU A 84 36.12 1.69 -10.72
C LEU A 84 37.50 2.37 -10.81
N GLY A 85 38.47 1.69 -11.40
CA GLY A 85 39.86 2.15 -11.40
C GLY A 85 40.49 2.02 -10.02
N ASP A 86 40.80 3.13 -9.38
CA ASP A 86 41.47 3.22 -8.06
C ASP A 86 40.48 3.38 -6.88
N HIS A 87 39.19 3.47 -7.14
CA HIS A 87 38.15 3.67 -6.11
C HIS A 87 36.92 2.80 -6.37
N ALA A 88 36.05 2.69 -5.36
CA ALA A 88 34.72 2.13 -5.47
C ALA A 88 33.67 3.19 -5.09
N ALA A 89 32.48 3.11 -5.71
CA ALA A 89 31.42 4.04 -5.37
C ALA A 89 30.99 3.87 -3.89
N ILE A 90 30.89 2.64 -3.42
CA ILE A 90 30.57 2.29 -2.03
C ILE A 90 31.53 1.19 -1.56
N VAL A 91 32.18 1.43 -0.42
CA VAL A 91 32.97 0.43 0.31
C VAL A 91 32.20 0.07 1.59
N PRO A 92 31.59 -1.11 1.68
CA PRO A 92 30.79 -1.50 2.85
C PRO A 92 31.58 -1.39 4.15
N GLY A 93 30.98 -0.76 5.18
CA GLY A 93 31.60 -0.51 6.48
C GLY A 93 32.62 0.64 6.52
N LYS A 94 32.91 1.27 5.37
CA LYS A 94 33.95 2.29 5.26
C LYS A 94 33.47 3.55 4.51
N PRO A 95 32.69 4.39 5.14
CA PRO A 95 32.15 5.59 4.49
C PRO A 95 33.23 6.53 3.95
N GLU A 96 34.34 6.68 4.67
CA GLU A 96 35.44 7.61 4.27
C GLU A 96 36.25 7.09 3.05
N GLU A 97 36.18 5.80 2.76
CA GLU A 97 36.78 5.23 1.54
C GLU A 97 35.80 5.23 0.36
N SER A 98 34.51 5.46 0.63
CA SER A 98 33.44 5.43 -0.39
C SER A 98 33.38 6.73 -1.19
N GLU A 99 33.53 6.62 -2.51
CA GLU A 99 33.49 7.78 -3.40
C GLU A 99 32.13 8.51 -3.37
N LEU A 100 31.03 7.78 -3.16
CA LEU A 100 29.71 8.37 -2.98
C LEU A 100 29.71 9.39 -1.82
N VAL A 101 30.28 9.02 -0.66
CA VAL A 101 30.32 9.91 0.50
C VAL A 101 31.18 11.13 0.21
N LYS A 102 32.35 10.96 -0.38
CA LYS A 102 33.22 12.07 -0.76
C LYS A 102 32.49 13.07 -1.65
N ARG A 103 31.76 12.59 -2.64
CA ARG A 103 31.06 13.44 -3.62
C ARG A 103 29.83 14.14 -3.05
N ILE A 104 29.02 13.47 -2.22
CA ILE A 104 27.81 14.11 -1.64
C ILE A 104 28.17 15.17 -0.58
N PHE A 105 29.35 15.07 0.04
CA PHE A 105 29.84 16.07 1.01
C PHE A 105 30.83 17.07 0.42
N SER A 106 31.19 16.97 -0.86
CA SER A 106 32.13 17.88 -1.50
C SER A 106 31.52 19.28 -1.63
N ASP A 107 32.35 20.30 -1.35
CA ASP A 107 32.05 21.70 -1.64
C ASP A 107 32.56 22.11 -3.03
N ASP A 108 33.36 21.26 -3.68
CA ASP A 108 33.83 21.47 -5.05
C ASP A 108 32.69 21.12 -6.03
N LEU A 109 32.23 22.14 -6.76
CA LEU A 109 31.11 22.05 -7.71
C LEU A 109 31.37 21.07 -8.87
N GLU A 110 32.62 20.77 -9.20
CA GLU A 110 33.00 19.82 -10.25
C GLU A 110 32.94 18.36 -9.75
N LEU A 111 33.13 18.17 -8.45
CA LEU A 111 33.08 16.84 -7.82
C LEU A 111 31.76 16.53 -7.15
N GLN A 112 31.00 17.55 -6.79
CA GLN A 112 29.75 17.41 -6.03
C GLN A 112 28.71 16.58 -6.76
N MET A 113 28.07 15.67 -6.02
CA MET A 113 26.90 14.91 -6.50
C MET A 113 25.73 15.05 -5.52
N PRO A 114 24.48 15.25 -6.02
CA PRO A 114 24.12 15.53 -7.42
C PRO A 114 24.77 16.81 -7.95
N PRO A 115 25.00 16.92 -9.29
CA PRO A 115 25.56 18.13 -9.87
C PRO A 115 24.69 19.36 -9.58
N PRO A 116 25.27 20.54 -9.30
CA PRO A 116 24.49 21.75 -8.96
C PRO A 116 23.50 22.19 -10.06
N THR A 117 23.76 21.80 -11.29
CA THR A 117 22.90 22.08 -12.46
C THR A 117 21.57 21.32 -12.43
N GLY A 118 21.45 20.30 -11.59
CA GLY A 118 20.28 19.41 -11.55
C GLY A 118 19.10 19.89 -10.68
N ASN A 119 19.14 21.08 -10.08
CA ASN A 119 18.12 21.62 -9.18
C ASN A 119 17.70 20.69 -8.01
N LYS A 120 18.55 19.71 -7.67
CA LYS A 120 18.29 18.73 -6.59
C LYS A 120 19.33 18.89 -5.50
N VAL A 121 18.93 19.47 -4.38
CA VAL A 121 19.79 19.66 -3.22
C VAL A 121 19.43 18.62 -2.15
N MET A 122 20.42 17.83 -1.73
CA MET A 122 20.27 16.83 -0.67
C MET A 122 20.39 17.51 0.70
N SER A 123 19.50 17.20 1.64
CA SER A 123 19.61 17.73 3.00
C SER A 123 20.78 17.09 3.78
N ALA A 124 21.25 17.76 4.82
CA ALA A 124 22.30 17.22 5.69
C ALA A 124 21.90 15.86 6.31
N GLU A 125 20.65 15.73 6.72
CA GLU A 125 20.09 14.49 7.29
C GLU A 125 20.12 13.36 6.26
N GLN A 126 19.78 13.64 5.01
CA GLN A 126 19.80 12.63 3.94
C GLN A 126 21.23 12.16 3.64
N LYS A 127 22.20 13.07 3.64
CA LYS A 127 23.62 12.73 3.48
C LYS A 127 24.09 11.83 4.63
N GLU A 128 23.72 12.16 5.88
CA GLU A 128 24.05 11.38 7.06
C GLU A 128 23.40 10.00 7.07
N VAL A 129 22.18 9.86 6.55
CA VAL A 129 21.53 8.54 6.38
C VAL A 129 22.36 7.66 5.46
N LEU A 130 22.82 8.17 4.31
CA LEU A 130 23.67 7.40 3.38
C LEU A 130 25.02 7.05 4.01
N ARG A 131 25.67 7.99 4.71
CA ARG A 131 26.94 7.74 5.39
C ARG A 131 26.79 6.67 6.46
N SER A 132 25.77 6.77 7.29
CA SER A 132 25.51 5.81 8.36
C SER A 132 25.14 4.43 7.82
N TRP A 133 24.31 4.36 6.74
CA TRP A 133 24.01 3.10 6.07
C TRP A 133 25.29 2.40 5.55
N ILE A 134 26.22 3.16 4.95
CA ILE A 134 27.49 2.60 4.49
C ILE A 134 28.32 2.11 5.68
N ALA A 135 28.36 2.87 6.79
CA ALA A 135 29.06 2.46 8.01
C ALA A 135 28.46 1.16 8.61
N GLU A 136 27.15 0.96 8.49
CA GLU A 136 26.44 -0.26 8.92
C GLU A 136 26.62 -1.44 7.95
N GLY A 137 27.40 -1.29 6.87
CA GLY A 137 27.73 -2.36 5.93
C GLY A 137 27.04 -2.26 4.58
N ALA A 138 26.30 -1.20 4.28
CA ALA A 138 25.65 -0.94 2.99
C ALA A 138 24.78 -2.11 2.50
N GLU A 139 23.98 -2.70 3.39
CA GLU A 139 23.13 -3.85 3.06
C GLU A 139 22.02 -3.45 2.07
N TYR A 140 22.13 -3.91 0.82
CA TYR A 140 21.07 -3.77 -0.18
C TYR A 140 19.97 -4.81 0.05
N LYS A 141 18.71 -4.40 -0.12
CA LYS A 141 17.54 -5.30 -0.07
C LYS A 141 16.70 -5.13 -1.32
N LYS A 142 16.16 -6.23 -1.83
CA LYS A 142 15.13 -6.18 -2.85
C LYS A 142 13.89 -5.47 -2.31
N HIS A 143 13.07 -4.92 -3.19
CA HIS A 143 11.79 -4.35 -2.77
C HIS A 143 10.91 -5.47 -2.19
N TRP A 144 10.31 -5.22 -1.04
CA TRP A 144 9.50 -6.22 -0.30
C TRP A 144 8.41 -6.90 -1.14
N ALA A 145 7.83 -6.18 -2.13
CA ALA A 145 6.80 -6.73 -3.01
C ALA A 145 7.31 -7.82 -3.97
N PHE A 146 8.63 -7.91 -4.16
CA PHE A 146 9.28 -8.90 -5.03
C PHE A 146 10.07 -9.96 -4.23
N GLU A 147 9.92 -9.95 -2.90
CA GLU A 147 10.49 -11.01 -2.06
C GLU A 147 9.43 -12.09 -1.78
N PRO A 148 9.82 -13.36 -1.73
CA PRO A 148 8.91 -14.42 -1.30
C PRO A 148 8.36 -14.14 0.08
N LEU A 149 7.07 -14.45 0.29
CA LEU A 149 6.47 -14.32 1.61
C LEU A 149 7.18 -15.23 2.61
N SER A 150 7.64 -14.65 3.73
CA SER A 150 8.14 -15.43 4.85
C SER A 150 6.96 -15.95 5.68
N SER A 151 7.10 -17.17 6.22
CA SER A 151 6.15 -17.66 7.22
C SER A 151 6.25 -16.80 8.49
N VAL A 152 5.14 -16.20 8.88
CA VAL A 152 5.05 -15.43 10.12
C VAL A 152 4.27 -16.25 11.14
N THR A 153 4.86 -16.51 12.29
CA THR A 153 4.14 -17.17 13.41
C THR A 153 3.36 -16.13 14.19
N ALA A 154 2.08 -16.37 14.39
CA ALA A 154 1.25 -15.51 15.20
C ALA A 154 1.79 -15.43 16.65
N PRO A 155 1.78 -14.25 17.28
CA PRO A 155 2.15 -14.14 18.69
C PRO A 155 1.26 -15.03 19.54
N VAL A 156 1.87 -15.72 20.52
CA VAL A 156 1.10 -16.50 21.49
C VAL A 156 0.37 -15.53 22.42
N ASP A 157 -0.95 -15.65 22.48
CA ASP A 157 -1.75 -14.90 23.43
C ASP A 157 -1.60 -15.55 24.81
N THR A 158 -0.93 -14.87 25.73
CA THR A 158 -0.70 -15.35 27.09
C THR A 158 -1.86 -15.01 28.05
N ASP A 159 -2.83 -14.23 27.59
CA ASP A 159 -4.00 -13.86 28.39
C ASP A 159 -5.16 -14.83 28.11
N ALA A 160 -5.32 -15.82 28.98
CA ALA A 160 -6.39 -16.81 28.90
C ALA A 160 -7.82 -16.23 29.04
N SER A 161 -7.95 -14.97 29.46
CA SER A 161 -9.23 -14.26 29.55
C SER A 161 -9.60 -13.54 28.24
N SER A 162 -8.72 -13.57 27.26
CA SER A 162 -8.86 -12.80 26.04
C SER A 162 -9.64 -13.56 24.96
N ILE A 163 -10.57 -12.85 24.34
CA ILE A 163 -11.37 -13.31 23.20
C ILE A 163 -10.50 -13.24 21.92
N ALA A 164 -9.32 -13.88 21.90
CA ALA A 164 -8.61 -14.09 20.65
C ALA A 164 -9.26 -15.28 19.96
N SER A 165 -9.95 -15.04 18.86
CA SER A 165 -10.62 -16.10 18.11
C SER A 165 -9.78 -16.59 16.92
N ASN A 166 -8.74 -15.83 16.53
CA ASN A 166 -7.88 -16.15 15.39
C ASN A 166 -6.49 -15.46 15.49
N GLU A 167 -5.61 -15.78 14.55
CA GLU A 167 -4.25 -15.26 14.51
C GLU A 167 -4.20 -13.74 14.30
N ILE A 168 -5.17 -13.16 13.59
CA ILE A 168 -5.26 -11.70 13.36
C ILE A 168 -5.47 -10.99 14.71
N ASP A 169 -6.34 -11.52 15.54
CA ASP A 169 -6.59 -10.98 16.89
C ASP A 169 -5.31 -10.98 17.73
N SER A 170 -4.48 -12.03 17.60
CA SER A 170 -3.20 -12.12 18.32
C SER A 170 -2.23 -11.00 17.93
N PHE A 171 -2.13 -10.67 16.63
CA PHE A 171 -1.32 -9.54 16.17
C PHE A 171 -1.86 -8.19 16.65
N ILE A 172 -3.18 -7.99 16.55
CA ILE A 172 -3.84 -6.75 17.00
C ILE A 172 -3.65 -6.55 18.51
N LYS A 173 -3.86 -7.60 19.31
CA LYS A 173 -3.68 -7.52 20.76
C LYS A 173 -2.26 -7.18 21.16
N LYS A 174 -1.26 -7.82 20.52
CA LYS A 174 0.14 -7.48 20.76
C LYS A 174 0.40 -5.99 20.53
N GLN A 175 -0.09 -5.43 19.43
CA GLN A 175 0.06 -4.00 19.13
C GLN A 175 -0.66 -3.09 20.14
N LEU A 176 -1.83 -3.49 20.60
CA LEU A 176 -2.55 -2.76 21.63
C LEU A 176 -1.80 -2.79 22.97
N GLN A 177 -1.27 -3.95 23.36
CA GLN A 177 -0.48 -4.10 24.60
C GLN A 177 0.79 -3.26 24.57
N GLU A 178 1.53 -3.24 23.46
CA GLU A 178 2.75 -2.42 23.28
C GLU A 178 2.43 -0.92 23.44
N ARG A 179 1.24 -0.50 23.08
CA ARG A 179 0.76 0.89 23.20
C ARG A 179 -0.04 1.15 24.48
N GLN A 180 -0.14 0.18 25.39
CA GLN A 180 -0.91 0.26 26.64
C GLN A 180 -2.41 0.58 26.41
N LEU A 181 -2.95 0.14 25.27
CA LEU A 181 -4.35 0.29 24.92
C LEU A 181 -5.13 -1.00 25.21
N ARG A 182 -6.42 -0.87 25.48
CA ARG A 182 -7.34 -1.99 25.66
C ARG A 182 -8.33 -2.06 24.48
N PRO A 183 -8.73 -3.25 24.05
CA PRO A 183 -9.83 -3.40 23.10
C PRO A 183 -11.11 -2.75 23.64
N ALA A 184 -11.90 -2.17 22.74
CA ALA A 184 -13.23 -1.71 23.10
C ALA A 184 -14.14 -2.91 23.43
N GLN A 185 -15.20 -2.67 24.22
CA GLN A 185 -16.22 -3.68 24.45
C GLN A 185 -16.92 -4.07 23.15
N PRO A 186 -17.36 -5.32 22.99
CA PRO A 186 -18.16 -5.74 21.84
C PRO A 186 -19.36 -4.81 21.65
N ALA A 187 -19.69 -4.52 20.39
CA ALA A 187 -20.84 -3.71 20.06
C ALA A 187 -22.14 -4.46 20.39
N ASP A 188 -23.21 -3.71 20.67
CA ASP A 188 -24.55 -4.28 20.84
C ASP A 188 -25.09 -4.92 19.55
N ARG A 189 -26.11 -5.76 19.66
CA ARG A 189 -26.66 -6.52 18.54
C ARG A 189 -27.26 -5.63 17.43
N TYR A 190 -27.84 -4.50 17.74
CA TYR A 190 -28.33 -3.55 16.74
C TYR A 190 -27.20 -2.96 15.92
N THR A 191 -26.13 -2.59 16.59
CA THR A 191 -24.91 -2.09 15.92
C THR A 191 -24.26 -3.18 15.06
N LEU A 192 -24.17 -4.43 15.57
CA LEU A 192 -23.57 -5.55 14.83
C LEU A 192 -24.31 -5.86 13.54
N ILE A 193 -25.65 -6.04 13.59
CA ILE A 193 -26.40 -6.35 12.36
C ILE A 193 -26.32 -5.23 11.35
N ARG A 194 -26.41 -3.97 11.79
CA ARG A 194 -26.27 -2.82 10.89
C ARG A 194 -24.91 -2.80 10.19
N ARG A 195 -23.82 -3.05 10.93
CA ARG A 195 -22.46 -3.12 10.37
C ARG A 195 -22.35 -4.26 9.35
N LEU A 196 -22.78 -5.48 9.70
CA LEU A 196 -22.72 -6.62 8.80
C LEU A 196 -23.44 -6.38 7.48
N TYR A 197 -24.67 -5.83 7.52
CA TYR A 197 -25.41 -5.53 6.31
C TYR A 197 -24.70 -4.47 5.46
N HIS A 198 -24.16 -3.43 6.09
CA HIS A 198 -23.42 -2.39 5.39
C HIS A 198 -22.13 -2.93 4.75
N ASP A 199 -21.38 -3.74 5.48
CA ASP A 199 -20.09 -4.25 5.01
C ASP A 199 -20.30 -5.31 3.92
N LEU A 200 -21.18 -6.29 4.15
CA LEU A 200 -21.34 -7.42 3.24
C LEU A 200 -22.27 -7.12 2.05
N LEU A 201 -23.34 -6.37 2.25
CA LEU A 201 -24.35 -6.14 1.23
C LEU A 201 -24.45 -4.68 0.77
N GLY A 202 -23.90 -3.72 1.50
CA GLY A 202 -23.95 -2.30 1.19
C GLY A 202 -25.32 -1.64 1.40
N ILE A 203 -26.23 -2.30 2.11
CA ILE A 203 -27.60 -1.85 2.40
C ILE A 203 -27.91 -1.96 3.89
N LEU A 204 -29.03 -1.39 4.32
CA LEU A 204 -29.54 -1.57 5.67
C LEU A 204 -30.36 -2.86 5.80
N PRO A 205 -30.38 -3.49 7.00
CA PRO A 205 -31.27 -4.61 7.25
C PRO A 205 -32.74 -4.16 7.31
N GLU A 206 -33.65 -5.03 6.88
CA GLU A 206 -35.07 -4.83 7.11
C GLU A 206 -35.41 -4.95 8.61
N PRO A 207 -36.41 -4.20 9.13
CA PRO A 207 -36.77 -4.24 10.56
C PRO A 207 -36.99 -5.65 11.10
N ALA A 208 -37.67 -6.50 10.33
CA ALA A 208 -37.92 -7.91 10.75
C ALA A 208 -36.64 -8.73 10.88
N GLU A 209 -35.58 -8.43 10.09
CA GLU A 209 -34.28 -9.07 10.22
C GLU A 209 -33.54 -8.60 11.50
N VAL A 210 -33.70 -7.31 11.82
CA VAL A 210 -33.14 -6.75 13.06
C VAL A 210 -33.77 -7.42 14.28
N ASP A 211 -35.11 -7.48 14.33
CA ASP A 211 -35.86 -8.08 15.42
C ASP A 211 -35.47 -9.56 15.60
N ARG A 212 -35.39 -10.31 14.50
CA ARG A 212 -34.98 -11.72 14.51
C ARG A 212 -33.59 -11.91 15.13
N PHE A 213 -32.62 -11.13 14.69
CA PHE A 213 -31.24 -11.25 15.19
C PHE A 213 -31.08 -10.79 16.63
N VAL A 214 -31.74 -9.69 17.01
CA VAL A 214 -31.62 -9.10 18.37
C VAL A 214 -32.24 -10.03 19.40
N THR A 215 -33.35 -10.68 19.08
CA THR A 215 -34.09 -11.57 20.00
C THR A 215 -33.61 -13.03 19.97
N ASP A 216 -32.73 -13.41 19.04
CA ASP A 216 -32.21 -14.76 18.91
C ASP A 216 -31.30 -15.13 20.12
N PRO A 217 -31.66 -16.10 20.95
CA PRO A 217 -30.88 -16.51 22.13
C PRO A 217 -29.66 -17.39 21.77
N SER A 218 -29.51 -17.80 20.51
CA SER A 218 -28.46 -18.72 20.07
C SER A 218 -27.08 -18.09 20.28
N PRO A 219 -26.10 -18.81 20.84
CA PRO A 219 -24.72 -18.36 20.90
C PRO A 219 -24.12 -18.15 19.51
N ASP A 220 -24.61 -18.86 18.50
CA ASP A 220 -24.12 -18.82 17.11
C ASP A 220 -24.90 -17.84 16.23
N ALA A 221 -25.84 -17.05 16.79
CA ALA A 221 -26.69 -16.14 16.03
C ALA A 221 -25.89 -15.20 15.10
N TYR A 222 -24.73 -14.71 15.56
CA TYR A 222 -23.86 -13.84 14.76
C TYR A 222 -23.24 -14.61 13.58
N ALA A 223 -22.68 -15.78 13.80
CA ALA A 223 -22.09 -16.62 12.76
C ALA A 223 -23.14 -17.02 11.71
N GLN A 224 -24.33 -17.44 12.15
CA GLN A 224 -25.44 -17.76 11.26
C GLN A 224 -25.89 -16.56 10.43
N LEU A 225 -25.89 -15.36 11.00
CA LEU A 225 -26.17 -14.13 10.26
C LEU A 225 -25.12 -13.88 9.18
N VAL A 226 -23.83 -14.02 9.50
CA VAL A 226 -22.72 -13.85 8.54
C VAL A 226 -22.89 -14.82 7.35
N GLU A 227 -23.06 -16.12 7.62
CA GLU A 227 -23.24 -17.15 6.59
C GLU A 227 -24.44 -16.84 5.68
N ARG A 228 -25.57 -16.41 6.25
CA ARG A 228 -26.75 -16.05 5.48
C ARG A 228 -26.51 -14.84 4.58
N LEU A 229 -25.76 -13.83 5.05
CA LEU A 229 -25.46 -12.65 4.25
C LEU A 229 -24.44 -12.97 3.15
N LEU A 230 -23.43 -13.79 3.41
CA LEU A 230 -22.49 -14.28 2.40
C LEU A 230 -23.19 -15.09 1.29
N ALA A 231 -24.20 -15.88 1.65
CA ALA A 231 -25.00 -16.63 0.68
C ALA A 231 -26.02 -15.77 -0.11
N SER A 232 -26.15 -14.49 0.21
CA SER A 232 -27.08 -13.60 -0.48
C SER A 232 -26.56 -13.21 -1.88
N PRO A 233 -27.39 -13.25 -2.93
CA PRO A 233 -27.01 -12.75 -4.25
C PRO A 233 -26.51 -11.30 -4.24
N ARG A 234 -26.95 -10.49 -3.29
CA ARG A 234 -26.52 -9.09 -3.12
C ARG A 234 -25.06 -8.96 -2.68
N PHE A 235 -24.46 -10.02 -2.14
CA PHE A 235 -23.03 -10.04 -1.83
C PHE A 235 -22.18 -9.85 -3.10
N GLY A 236 -22.46 -10.60 -4.16
CA GLY A 236 -21.78 -10.43 -5.44
C GLY A 236 -22.07 -9.08 -6.10
N GLU A 237 -23.29 -8.54 -5.98
CA GLU A 237 -23.62 -7.20 -6.47
C GLU A 237 -22.76 -6.13 -5.75
N ARG A 238 -22.65 -6.22 -4.41
CA ARG A 238 -21.85 -5.31 -3.58
C ARG A 238 -20.37 -5.37 -3.90
N TRP A 239 -19.79 -6.56 -3.96
CA TRP A 239 -18.36 -6.77 -4.11
C TRP A 239 -17.91 -6.77 -5.57
N GLY A 240 -18.78 -7.20 -6.49
CA GLY A 240 -18.55 -7.12 -7.93
C GLY A 240 -18.30 -5.70 -8.43
N ARG A 241 -18.93 -4.71 -7.80
CA ARG A 241 -18.70 -3.30 -8.13
C ARG A 241 -17.23 -2.91 -8.04
N HIS A 242 -16.53 -3.33 -6.98
CA HIS A 242 -15.12 -2.98 -6.82
C HIS A 242 -14.23 -3.59 -7.92
N TRP A 243 -14.54 -4.82 -8.32
CA TRP A 243 -13.87 -5.44 -9.47
C TRP A 243 -14.19 -4.74 -10.79
N LEU A 244 -15.46 -4.39 -11.00
CA LEU A 244 -15.91 -3.69 -12.21
C LEU A 244 -15.27 -2.31 -12.35
N ASP A 245 -15.05 -1.59 -11.25
CA ASP A 245 -14.28 -0.33 -11.24
C ASP A 245 -12.85 -0.56 -11.74
N HIS A 246 -12.15 -1.58 -11.25
CA HIS A 246 -10.82 -1.95 -11.74
C HIS A 246 -10.84 -2.40 -13.21
N ALA A 247 -11.86 -3.12 -13.63
CA ALA A 247 -12.04 -3.56 -15.00
C ALA A 247 -12.45 -2.42 -15.95
N ARG A 248 -12.68 -1.21 -15.46
CA ARG A 248 -13.17 -0.05 -16.23
C ARG A 248 -14.52 -0.31 -16.91
N TYR A 249 -15.40 -1.08 -16.25
CA TYR A 249 -16.71 -1.43 -16.78
C TYR A 249 -17.53 -0.17 -17.13
N ALA A 250 -18.09 -0.16 -18.33
CA ALA A 250 -19.06 0.83 -18.77
C ALA A 250 -19.99 0.23 -19.82
N ASP A 251 -21.25 0.68 -19.84
CA ASP A 251 -22.24 0.31 -20.85
C ASP A 251 -22.26 1.31 -22.03
N SER A 252 -21.19 2.10 -22.18
CA SER A 252 -21.01 3.07 -23.26
C SER A 252 -19.54 3.08 -23.76
N ASN A 253 -19.30 3.72 -24.90
CA ASN A 253 -18.03 3.68 -25.62
C ASN A 253 -16.91 4.54 -25.00
N GLY A 254 -17.24 5.66 -24.35
CA GLY A 254 -16.30 6.44 -23.56
C GLY A 254 -15.53 7.56 -24.27
N PHE A 255 -15.77 7.80 -25.57
CA PHE A 255 -15.22 8.96 -26.31
C PHE A 255 -16.31 10.02 -26.56
N THR A 256 -16.04 11.01 -27.41
CA THR A 256 -16.98 12.11 -27.72
C THR A 256 -18.31 11.58 -28.24
N ILE A 257 -18.31 10.55 -29.07
CA ILE A 257 -19.51 9.78 -29.45
C ILE A 257 -19.61 8.61 -28.49
N ASP A 258 -20.26 8.86 -27.36
CA ASP A 258 -20.43 7.88 -26.28
C ASP A 258 -21.72 7.05 -26.47
N GLY A 259 -21.75 6.30 -27.56
CA GLY A 259 -22.86 5.40 -27.87
C GLY A 259 -22.98 4.24 -26.87
N PRO A 260 -24.22 3.71 -26.65
CA PRO A 260 -24.43 2.57 -25.76
C PRO A 260 -23.81 1.29 -26.35
N ARG A 261 -23.28 0.41 -25.48
CA ARG A 261 -22.77 -0.92 -25.85
C ARG A 261 -23.27 -2.00 -24.90
N VAL A 262 -23.29 -3.23 -25.36
CA VAL A 262 -23.77 -4.38 -24.57
C VAL A 262 -22.59 -4.98 -23.82
N MET A 263 -22.39 -4.57 -22.56
CA MET A 263 -21.33 -5.11 -21.66
C MET A 263 -21.89 -5.82 -20.42
N TRP A 264 -23.21 -5.70 -20.17
CA TRP A 264 -23.84 -6.30 -18.99
C TRP A 264 -23.59 -7.81 -18.80
N PRO A 265 -23.38 -8.67 -19.85
CA PRO A 265 -23.06 -10.07 -19.60
C PRO A 265 -21.78 -10.28 -18.80
N TYR A 266 -20.76 -9.42 -19.01
CA TYR A 266 -19.51 -9.45 -18.26
C TYR A 266 -19.76 -9.03 -16.79
N ARG A 267 -20.53 -7.97 -16.56
CA ARG A 267 -20.93 -7.57 -15.21
C ARG A 267 -21.60 -8.72 -14.46
N ASP A 268 -22.57 -9.35 -15.09
CA ASP A 268 -23.32 -10.45 -14.48
C ASP A 268 -22.43 -11.68 -14.24
N TRP A 269 -21.45 -11.92 -15.12
CA TRP A 269 -20.45 -12.96 -14.91
C TRP A 269 -19.62 -12.69 -13.66
N VAL A 270 -19.13 -11.46 -13.47
CA VAL A 270 -18.35 -11.05 -12.27
C VAL A 270 -19.17 -11.25 -11.01
N ILE A 271 -20.42 -10.79 -10.99
CA ILE A 271 -21.34 -10.96 -9.86
C ILE A 271 -21.53 -12.45 -9.52
N GLN A 272 -21.75 -13.27 -10.53
CA GLN A 272 -21.96 -14.71 -10.34
C GLN A 272 -20.67 -15.42 -9.88
N ALA A 273 -19.51 -15.04 -10.40
CA ALA A 273 -18.23 -15.60 -9.99
C ALA A 273 -17.96 -15.35 -8.49
N ILE A 274 -18.22 -14.12 -8.03
CA ILE A 274 -18.09 -13.76 -6.61
C ILE A 274 -19.11 -14.51 -5.75
N ASN A 275 -20.38 -14.58 -6.16
CA ASN A 275 -21.41 -15.33 -5.44
C ASN A 275 -21.13 -16.84 -5.36
N LYS A 276 -20.36 -17.39 -6.29
CA LYS A 276 -19.95 -18.81 -6.31
C LYS A 276 -18.63 -19.05 -5.57
N ASP A 277 -18.08 -18.00 -4.98
CA ASP A 277 -16.74 -18.03 -4.36
C ASP A 277 -15.70 -18.67 -5.27
N MET A 278 -15.68 -18.20 -6.55
CA MET A 278 -14.76 -18.74 -7.57
C MET A 278 -13.32 -18.52 -7.12
N PRO A 279 -12.45 -19.55 -7.11
CA PRO A 279 -11.04 -19.41 -6.76
C PRO A 279 -10.38 -18.34 -7.62
N PHE A 280 -9.52 -17.51 -7.00
CA PHE A 280 -8.96 -16.32 -7.64
C PHE A 280 -8.08 -16.65 -8.86
N ASP A 281 -7.40 -17.77 -8.85
CA ASP A 281 -6.63 -18.29 -9.99
C ASP A 281 -7.54 -18.61 -11.18
N GLN A 282 -8.66 -19.32 -10.95
CA GLN A 282 -9.65 -19.58 -11.99
C GLN A 282 -10.30 -18.29 -12.49
N PHE A 283 -10.68 -17.40 -11.58
CA PHE A 283 -11.23 -16.08 -11.91
C PHE A 283 -10.29 -15.26 -12.79
N THR A 284 -8.98 -15.33 -12.52
CA THR A 284 -7.93 -14.67 -13.31
C THR A 284 -7.80 -15.32 -14.69
N ILE A 285 -7.64 -16.63 -14.76
CA ILE A 285 -7.46 -17.38 -16.00
C ILE A 285 -8.64 -17.13 -16.96
N GLU A 286 -9.87 -17.22 -16.47
CA GLU A 286 -11.05 -17.04 -17.31
C GLU A 286 -11.17 -15.61 -17.87
N GLN A 287 -10.72 -14.60 -17.13
CA GLN A 287 -10.75 -13.21 -17.61
C GLN A 287 -9.61 -12.85 -18.56
N LEU A 288 -8.42 -13.39 -18.35
CA LEU A 288 -7.27 -13.10 -19.21
C LEU A 288 -7.22 -13.98 -20.46
N ALA A 289 -7.67 -15.23 -20.35
CA ALA A 289 -7.50 -16.27 -21.37
C ALA A 289 -8.69 -17.23 -21.48
N GLY A 290 -9.88 -16.82 -21.09
CA GLY A 290 -11.08 -17.66 -21.11
C GLY A 290 -11.42 -18.19 -22.50
N ASP A 291 -11.17 -17.39 -23.52
CA ASP A 291 -11.34 -17.76 -24.94
C ASP A 291 -10.26 -18.69 -25.48
N LEU A 292 -9.13 -18.82 -24.80
CA LEU A 292 -8.01 -19.70 -25.18
C LEU A 292 -8.05 -21.07 -24.49
N LEU A 293 -9.01 -21.28 -23.59
CA LEU A 293 -9.16 -22.56 -22.90
C LEU A 293 -9.57 -23.68 -23.88
N PRO A 294 -9.20 -24.92 -23.63
CA PRO A 294 -9.66 -26.06 -24.44
C PRO A 294 -11.18 -26.16 -24.41
N SER A 295 -11.84 -26.01 -25.56
CA SER A 295 -13.32 -26.05 -25.70
C SER A 295 -14.03 -25.10 -24.75
N PRO A 296 -13.78 -23.78 -24.83
CA PRO A 296 -14.30 -22.82 -23.87
C PRO A 296 -15.81 -22.78 -23.85
N THR A 297 -16.36 -22.73 -22.66
CA THR A 297 -17.81 -22.53 -22.44
C THR A 297 -18.21 -21.10 -22.78
N LYS A 298 -19.51 -20.87 -23.02
CA LYS A 298 -20.04 -19.51 -23.23
C LYS A 298 -19.71 -18.59 -22.04
N SER A 299 -19.75 -19.11 -20.81
CA SER A 299 -19.37 -18.37 -19.61
C SER A 299 -17.91 -17.87 -19.65
N GLN A 300 -16.99 -18.73 -20.04
CA GLN A 300 -15.57 -18.42 -20.16
C GLN A 300 -15.27 -17.41 -21.29
N LEU A 301 -16.01 -17.52 -22.40
CA LEU A 301 -15.95 -16.51 -23.46
C LEU A 301 -16.45 -15.14 -22.97
N VAL A 302 -17.48 -15.10 -22.11
CA VAL A 302 -17.96 -13.85 -21.50
C VAL A 302 -16.96 -13.29 -20.53
N ALA A 303 -16.27 -14.12 -19.74
CA ALA A 303 -15.25 -13.70 -18.80
C ALA A 303 -14.13 -12.91 -19.48
N SER A 304 -13.66 -13.35 -20.66
CA SER A 304 -12.60 -12.66 -21.41
C SER A 304 -12.99 -11.26 -21.91
N ALA A 305 -14.24 -10.86 -21.71
CA ALA A 305 -14.70 -9.49 -21.99
C ALA A 305 -14.06 -8.44 -21.06
N PHE A 306 -13.28 -8.82 -20.04
CA PHE A 306 -12.42 -7.91 -19.30
C PHE A 306 -11.64 -6.97 -20.23
N HIS A 307 -11.01 -7.52 -21.28
CA HIS A 307 -10.27 -6.73 -22.26
C HIS A 307 -11.15 -5.94 -23.23
N ARG A 308 -12.47 -6.18 -23.26
CA ARG A 308 -13.42 -5.44 -24.08
C ARG A 308 -13.95 -4.17 -23.40
N ASN A 309 -13.64 -3.94 -22.13
CA ASN A 309 -13.98 -2.70 -21.43
C ASN A 309 -13.14 -1.49 -21.91
N THR A 310 -12.13 -1.70 -22.74
CA THR A 310 -11.42 -0.63 -23.43
C THR A 310 -12.38 0.28 -24.19
N MET A 311 -12.16 1.59 -24.14
CA MET A 311 -12.94 2.58 -24.86
C MET A 311 -12.88 2.35 -26.38
N ILE A 312 -13.96 2.67 -27.09
CA ILE A 312 -14.09 2.54 -28.55
C ILE A 312 -14.41 3.92 -29.12
N ASN A 313 -13.61 4.38 -30.10
CA ASN A 313 -13.87 5.61 -30.80
C ASN A 313 -14.68 5.35 -32.08
N GLU A 314 -15.86 5.97 -32.19
CA GLU A 314 -16.76 5.91 -33.34
C GLU A 314 -16.84 7.23 -34.12
N GLU A 315 -15.94 8.18 -33.86
CA GLU A 315 -15.91 9.47 -34.55
C GLU A 315 -15.52 9.30 -36.02
N GLY A 316 -16.13 10.12 -36.90
CA GLY A 316 -15.77 10.19 -38.30
C GLY A 316 -14.33 10.71 -38.47
N GLY A 317 -13.54 10.04 -39.34
CA GLY A 317 -12.16 10.47 -39.62
C GLY A 317 -11.10 9.95 -38.66
N VAL A 318 -11.44 9.08 -37.72
CA VAL A 318 -10.46 8.41 -36.85
C VAL A 318 -9.52 7.53 -37.69
N LYS A 319 -8.27 7.39 -37.24
CA LYS A 319 -7.28 6.46 -37.82
C LYS A 319 -7.36 5.12 -37.07
N PRO A 320 -7.90 4.06 -37.70
CA PRO A 320 -8.12 2.78 -37.02
C PRO A 320 -6.89 2.19 -36.36
N ASP A 321 -5.73 2.31 -37.02
CA ASP A 321 -4.46 1.76 -36.50
C ASP A 321 -3.98 2.48 -35.24
N GLN A 322 -4.21 3.81 -35.17
CA GLN A 322 -3.89 4.58 -33.98
C GLN A 322 -4.73 4.09 -32.78
N TYR A 323 -6.06 4.03 -32.95
CA TYR A 323 -6.95 3.61 -31.86
C TYR A 323 -6.80 2.13 -31.52
N ARG A 324 -6.40 1.29 -32.44
CA ARG A 324 -5.99 -0.08 -32.14
C ARG A 324 -4.75 -0.11 -31.21
N HIS A 325 -3.75 0.72 -31.49
CA HIS A 325 -2.55 0.84 -30.67
C HIS A 325 -2.90 1.37 -29.26
N GLU A 326 -3.68 2.42 -29.17
CA GLU A 326 -4.20 2.98 -27.91
C GLU A 326 -4.95 1.91 -27.09
N ALA A 327 -5.77 1.09 -27.73
CA ALA A 327 -6.50 0.00 -27.08
C ALA A 327 -5.57 -1.10 -26.55
N VAL A 328 -4.47 -1.41 -27.24
CA VAL A 328 -3.46 -2.37 -26.74
C VAL A 328 -2.76 -1.80 -25.51
N ILE A 329 -2.31 -0.54 -25.57
CA ILE A 329 -1.69 0.15 -24.44
C ILE A 329 -2.61 0.17 -23.22
N ASP A 330 -3.88 0.51 -23.40
CA ASP A 330 -4.87 0.52 -22.33
C ASP A 330 -5.03 -0.87 -21.68
N ARG A 331 -5.07 -1.95 -22.47
CA ARG A 331 -5.18 -3.31 -21.96
C ARG A 331 -3.94 -3.73 -21.17
N VAL A 332 -2.74 -3.42 -21.65
CA VAL A 332 -1.47 -3.69 -20.95
C VAL A 332 -1.44 -2.94 -19.63
N ASN A 333 -1.70 -1.63 -19.64
CA ASN A 333 -1.71 -0.81 -18.43
C ASN A 333 -2.72 -1.32 -17.41
N THR A 334 -3.93 -1.68 -17.86
CA THR A 334 -4.97 -2.20 -16.97
C THR A 334 -4.60 -3.56 -16.39
N THR A 335 -4.04 -4.45 -17.20
CA THR A 335 -3.58 -5.75 -16.70
C THR A 335 -2.51 -5.58 -15.64
N GLY A 336 -1.52 -4.70 -15.86
CA GLY A 336 -0.50 -4.37 -14.87
C GLY A 336 -1.07 -3.78 -13.58
N ALA A 337 -2.01 -2.85 -13.70
CA ALA A 337 -2.64 -2.21 -12.53
C ALA A 337 -3.50 -3.19 -11.72
N VAL A 338 -4.30 -4.03 -12.39
CA VAL A 338 -5.27 -4.91 -11.73
C VAL A 338 -4.62 -6.15 -11.12
N TRP A 339 -3.76 -6.85 -11.84
CA TRP A 339 -3.17 -8.11 -11.36
C TRP A 339 -1.79 -7.97 -10.72
N LEU A 340 -0.98 -7.02 -11.17
CA LEU A 340 0.36 -6.81 -10.59
C LEU A 340 0.36 -5.72 -9.51
N GLY A 341 -0.69 -4.89 -9.45
CA GLY A 341 -0.72 -3.73 -8.55
C GLY A 341 0.35 -2.69 -8.91
N LEU A 342 0.82 -2.66 -10.16
CA LEU A 342 1.90 -1.82 -10.63
C LEU A 342 1.42 -0.81 -11.67
N THR A 343 1.93 0.42 -11.58
CA THR A 343 1.68 1.47 -12.57
C THR A 343 2.72 1.34 -13.71
N ILE A 344 2.58 0.32 -14.55
CA ILE A 344 3.58 -0.02 -15.57
C ILE A 344 3.65 0.93 -16.76
N GLY A 345 2.70 1.85 -16.90
CA GLY A 345 2.61 2.78 -18.04
C GLY A 345 3.85 3.68 -18.25
N CYS A 346 4.67 3.91 -17.22
CA CYS A 346 5.94 4.61 -17.38
C CYS A 346 6.91 3.85 -18.32
N ALA A 347 6.81 2.51 -18.33
CA ALA A 347 7.65 1.64 -19.17
C ALA A 347 7.27 1.70 -20.66
N GLN A 348 6.21 2.39 -21.04
CA GLN A 348 5.86 2.64 -22.44
C GLN A 348 6.94 3.48 -23.17
N CYS A 349 7.60 4.40 -22.48
CA CYS A 349 8.57 5.33 -23.07
C CYS A 349 10.02 5.08 -22.64
N HIS A 350 10.21 4.53 -21.44
CA HIS A 350 11.53 4.25 -20.86
C HIS A 350 11.42 3.14 -19.82
N THR A 351 12.53 2.50 -19.49
CA THR A 351 12.56 1.52 -18.39
C THR A 351 11.99 2.12 -17.10
N HIS A 352 11.12 1.38 -16.39
CA HIS A 352 10.41 1.91 -15.21
C HIS A 352 11.39 2.37 -14.12
N LYS A 353 11.14 3.54 -13.53
CA LYS A 353 12.08 4.15 -12.59
C LYS A 353 12.24 3.39 -11.27
N TYR A 354 11.18 2.74 -10.80
CA TYR A 354 11.13 2.14 -9.47
C TYR A 354 10.94 0.63 -9.47
N ASP A 355 10.24 0.12 -10.47
CA ASP A 355 9.86 -1.28 -10.57
C ASP A 355 10.69 -2.01 -11.64
N PRO A 356 10.93 -3.32 -11.51
CA PRO A 356 11.76 -4.09 -12.42
C PRO A 356 11.03 -4.42 -13.73
N VAL A 357 10.54 -3.39 -14.41
CA VAL A 357 9.82 -3.48 -15.69
C VAL A 357 10.59 -2.66 -16.72
N SER A 358 11.23 -3.33 -17.66
CA SER A 358 11.89 -2.68 -18.78
C SER A 358 10.89 -2.24 -19.86
N ILE A 359 11.31 -1.35 -20.77
CA ILE A 359 10.53 -1.01 -21.95
C ILE A 359 10.24 -2.26 -22.80
N ASP A 360 11.20 -3.19 -22.90
CA ASP A 360 11.02 -4.46 -23.62
C ASP A 360 9.98 -5.35 -22.96
N ASP A 361 9.95 -5.44 -21.62
CA ASP A 361 8.93 -6.20 -20.90
C ASP A 361 7.54 -5.65 -21.16
N TYR A 362 7.41 -4.32 -21.16
CA TYR A 362 6.14 -3.64 -21.42
C TYR A 362 5.58 -3.99 -22.80
N TYR A 363 6.41 -3.99 -23.83
CA TYR A 363 5.97 -4.30 -25.20
C TYR A 363 5.87 -5.80 -25.50
N ARG A 364 6.29 -6.67 -24.59
CA ARG A 364 6.05 -8.12 -24.66
C ARG A 364 4.76 -8.56 -23.97
N MET A 365 4.16 -7.69 -23.17
CA MET A 365 2.85 -7.94 -22.57
C MET A 365 1.72 -7.72 -23.58
#